data_7846f9de6d149afc73537c8dc0db7b22
#
_entry.id   7846f9de6d149afc73537c8dc0db7b22
#
_cell.length_a   1.000
_cell.length_b   1.000
_cell.length_c   1.000
_cell.angle_alpha   90.00
_cell.angle_beta   90.00
_cell.angle_gamma   90.00
#
_symmetry.space_group_name_H-M   'P 1'
#
loop_
_entity.id
_entity.type
_entity.pdbx_description
1 polymer ?
#
loop_
_entity_poly.entity_id
_entity_poly.type
_entity_poly.pdbx_seq_one_letter_code
_entity_poly.pdbx_strand_id
1 'polypeptide(L)'
;MTKKIVAIWAQDQEGVIGKENRLPWHLPAELKHFKETTLNHAILMGRVTFDGMGRRLLPKRQTLILTRNPEESIEGAMVFQDVETVLDWYQNQDKNLYIIGGKQIFQLFEPYLDELIVTQIHAKVDGDTHFPEEFDLTAFETVASNSFTKDEKNAYDFTIEYRKRKEAEGSVVFLDFLQLSCVLSVL
;
A
#
# COMPACT_ATOMS: atom_id res chain seq x y z
N MET A 1 11.09 -5.58 -14.79
CA MET A 1 10.44 -5.90 -13.50
C MET A 1 8.94 -5.82 -13.66
N THR A 2 8.23 -6.72 -13.06
CA THR A 2 6.76 -6.69 -13.03
C THR A 2 6.31 -5.58 -12.08
N LYS A 3 5.50 -4.63 -12.58
CA LYS A 3 4.90 -3.59 -11.76
C LYS A 3 3.87 -4.18 -10.80
N LYS A 4 3.69 -3.53 -9.65
CA LYS A 4 2.81 -3.99 -8.57
C LYS A 4 1.95 -2.88 -8.01
N ILE A 5 0.80 -3.25 -7.48
CA ILE A 5 -0.02 -2.40 -6.60
C ILE A 5 0.26 -2.84 -5.17
N VAL A 6 0.75 -1.92 -4.36
CA VAL A 6 1.25 -2.19 -3.01
C VAL A 6 0.57 -1.26 -2.01
N ALA A 7 0.02 -1.78 -0.93
CA ALA A 7 -0.37 -0.95 0.20
C ALA A 7 0.81 -0.77 1.15
N ILE A 8 1.07 0.44 1.58
CA ILE A 8 2.14 0.78 2.51
C ILE A 8 1.60 1.67 3.64
N TRP A 9 1.80 1.24 4.89
CA TRP A 9 1.38 1.99 6.06
C TRP A 9 2.16 1.60 7.30
N ALA A 10 2.05 2.42 8.33
CA ALA A 10 2.52 2.13 9.68
C ALA A 10 1.33 2.10 10.64
N GLN A 11 1.39 1.22 11.63
CA GLN A 11 0.40 1.09 12.68
C GLN A 11 1.05 0.76 14.01
N ASP A 12 0.37 1.11 15.10
CA ASP A 12 0.76 0.68 16.44
C ASP A 12 0.26 -0.73 16.78
N GLN A 13 0.48 -1.18 18.02
CA GLN A 13 0.08 -2.51 18.47
C GLN A 13 -1.44 -2.75 18.45
N GLU A 14 -2.25 -1.70 18.45
CA GLU A 14 -3.73 -1.76 18.42
C GLU A 14 -4.31 -1.41 17.05
N GLY A 15 -3.46 -1.25 16.03
CA GLY A 15 -3.88 -0.93 14.66
C GLY A 15 -4.14 0.56 14.43
N VAL A 16 -3.71 1.45 15.34
CA VAL A 16 -3.82 2.89 15.14
C VAL A 16 -2.95 3.32 13.98
N ILE A 17 -3.53 4.05 13.03
CA ILE A 17 -2.84 4.58 11.83
C ILE A 17 -2.87 6.11 11.76
N GLY A 18 -3.59 6.79 12.63
CA GLY A 18 -3.71 8.24 12.59
C GLY A 18 -4.36 8.85 13.83
N LYS A 19 -4.13 10.14 13.97
CA LYS A 19 -4.79 11.03 14.92
C LYS A 19 -4.96 12.41 14.29
N GLU A 20 -6.18 12.93 14.28
CA GLU A 20 -6.49 14.25 13.70
C GLU A 20 -5.92 14.42 12.26
N ASN A 21 -6.07 13.36 11.44
CA ASN A 21 -5.57 13.28 10.07
C ASN A 21 -4.05 13.38 9.92
N ARG A 22 -3.30 13.06 10.99
CA ARG A 22 -1.82 13.05 11.01
C ARG A 22 -1.29 11.76 11.59
N LEU A 23 -0.01 11.49 11.38
CA LEU A 23 0.68 10.39 12.07
C LEU A 23 0.88 10.74 13.54
N PRO A 24 0.47 9.88 14.50
CA PRO A 24 0.60 10.14 15.94
C PRO A 24 2.00 9.87 16.51
N TRP A 25 2.98 9.60 15.66
CA TRP A 25 4.38 9.37 16.00
C TRP A 25 5.31 10.14 15.09
N HIS A 26 6.54 10.30 15.54
CA HIS A 26 7.64 10.82 14.74
C HIS A 26 8.79 9.82 14.74
N LEU A 27 8.95 9.10 13.62
CA LEU A 27 9.98 8.08 13.39
C LEU A 27 10.74 8.39 12.10
N PRO A 28 11.82 9.17 12.16
CA PRO A 28 12.58 9.56 10.97
C PRO A 28 13.10 8.39 10.13
N ALA A 29 13.50 7.28 10.77
CA ALA A 29 13.96 6.09 10.07
C ALA A 29 12.82 5.42 9.27
N GLU A 30 11.60 5.42 9.80
CA GLU A 30 10.42 4.90 9.12
C GLU A 30 10.02 5.81 7.95
N LEU A 31 10.03 7.12 8.14
CA LEU A 31 9.78 8.09 7.07
C LEU A 31 10.81 7.99 5.94
N LYS A 32 12.08 7.75 6.28
CA LYS A 32 13.14 7.51 5.29
C LYS A 32 12.84 6.25 4.47
N HIS A 33 12.43 5.16 5.12
CA HIS A 33 12.03 3.92 4.45
C HIS A 33 10.86 4.16 3.50
N PHE A 34 9.80 4.85 3.93
CA PHE A 34 8.67 5.22 3.09
C PHE A 34 9.11 6.02 1.86
N LYS A 35 9.97 7.02 2.07
CA LYS A 35 10.50 7.85 0.98
C LYS A 35 11.28 7.03 -0.04
N GLU A 36 12.22 6.21 0.41
CA GLU A 36 13.07 5.39 -0.46
C GLU A 36 12.25 4.35 -1.24
N THR A 37 11.25 3.75 -0.59
CA THR A 37 10.38 2.75 -1.20
C THR A 37 9.51 3.34 -2.31
N THR A 38 8.94 4.53 -2.10
CA THR A 38 7.98 5.14 -3.03
C THR A 38 8.63 6.05 -4.08
N LEU A 39 9.92 6.34 -3.95
CA LEU A 39 10.63 7.27 -4.83
C LEU A 39 10.57 6.82 -6.30
N ASN A 40 10.28 7.76 -7.20
CA ASN A 40 10.13 7.54 -8.66
C ASN A 40 8.94 6.64 -9.05
N HIS A 41 8.04 6.37 -8.12
CA HIS A 41 6.80 5.63 -8.36
C HIS A 41 5.56 6.54 -8.20
N ALA A 42 4.38 5.96 -8.34
CA ALA A 42 3.12 6.62 -8.09
C ALA A 42 2.63 6.32 -6.67
N ILE A 43 2.05 7.31 -6.01
CA ILE A 43 1.39 7.20 -4.72
C ILE A 43 -0.07 7.61 -4.85
N LEU A 44 -0.98 6.85 -4.27
CA LEU A 44 -2.40 7.15 -4.24
C LEU A 44 -2.91 7.27 -2.81
N MET A 45 -3.66 8.32 -2.56
CA MET A 45 -4.30 8.58 -1.29
C MET A 45 -5.69 9.19 -1.46
N GLY A 46 -6.50 9.13 -0.42
CA GLY A 46 -7.74 9.88 -0.34
C GLY A 46 -7.50 11.38 -0.07
N ARG A 47 -8.47 12.22 -0.41
CA ARG A 47 -8.40 13.67 -0.19
C ARG A 47 -8.13 14.03 1.28
N VAL A 48 -8.79 13.36 2.23
CA VAL A 48 -8.61 13.65 3.67
C VAL A 48 -7.17 13.40 4.11
N THR A 49 -6.54 12.33 3.63
CA THR A 49 -5.11 12.05 3.90
C THR A 49 -4.22 13.14 3.30
N PHE A 50 -4.52 13.57 2.09
CA PHE A 50 -3.77 14.66 1.44
C PHE A 50 -3.91 16.00 2.19
N ASP A 51 -5.11 16.32 2.65
CA ASP A 51 -5.35 17.51 3.50
C ASP A 51 -4.55 17.43 4.81
N GLY A 52 -4.52 16.25 5.46
CA GLY A 52 -3.74 15.99 6.66
C GLY A 52 -2.22 16.15 6.48
N MET A 53 -1.73 15.95 5.26
CA MET A 53 -0.34 16.21 4.87
C MET A 53 -0.08 17.70 4.55
N GLY A 54 -1.06 18.57 4.78
CA GLY A 54 -0.98 19.99 4.44
C GLY A 54 -1.02 20.27 2.93
N ARG A 55 -1.65 19.38 2.18
CA ARG A 55 -1.78 19.43 0.71
C ARG A 55 -0.42 19.56 -0.02
N ARG A 56 0.61 18.91 0.54
CA ARG A 56 1.96 18.94 -0.04
C ARG A 56 2.19 17.74 -0.95
N LEU A 57 2.66 18.04 -2.16
CA LEU A 57 3.15 17.02 -3.07
C LEU A 57 4.51 16.49 -2.59
N LEU A 58 4.68 15.18 -2.60
CA LEU A 58 5.95 14.55 -2.26
C LEU A 58 6.88 14.55 -3.49
N PRO A 59 8.11 15.11 -3.38
CA PRO A 59 9.01 15.23 -4.52
C PRO A 59 9.36 13.88 -5.15
N LYS A 60 9.51 13.85 -6.47
CA LYS A 60 9.87 12.67 -7.26
C LYS A 60 8.90 11.48 -7.13
N ARG A 61 7.63 11.77 -6.82
CA ARG A 61 6.54 10.80 -6.84
C ARG A 61 5.36 11.40 -7.58
N GLN A 62 4.70 10.58 -8.38
CA GLN A 62 3.47 10.98 -9.03
C GLN A 62 2.32 10.81 -8.04
N THR A 63 1.62 11.89 -7.74
CA THR A 63 0.53 11.89 -6.77
C THR A 63 -0.81 11.69 -7.45
N LEU A 64 -1.56 10.67 -7.00
CA LEU A 64 -2.94 10.41 -7.37
C LEU A 64 -3.82 10.62 -6.14
N ILE A 65 -4.93 11.33 -6.33
CA ILE A 65 -5.92 11.58 -5.28
C ILE A 65 -7.25 10.95 -5.69
N LEU A 66 -7.78 10.09 -4.83
CA LEU A 66 -9.11 9.52 -5.02
C LEU A 66 -10.13 10.29 -4.17
N THR A 67 -11.14 10.87 -4.82
CA THR A 67 -12.22 11.63 -4.19
C THR A 67 -13.51 11.49 -4.95
N ARG A 68 -14.65 11.51 -4.24
CA ARG A 68 -15.98 11.52 -4.87
C ARG A 68 -16.39 12.90 -5.40
N ASN A 69 -15.61 13.95 -5.08
CA ASN A 69 -15.89 15.29 -5.58
C ASN A 69 -15.33 15.48 -7.00
N PRO A 70 -16.17 15.56 -8.04
CA PRO A 70 -15.71 15.73 -9.42
C PRO A 70 -15.11 17.11 -9.70
N GLU A 71 -15.37 18.09 -8.84
CA GLU A 71 -14.85 19.47 -8.97
C GLU A 71 -13.47 19.64 -8.31
N GLU A 72 -12.96 18.60 -7.63
CA GLU A 72 -11.64 18.68 -7.00
C GLU A 72 -10.55 18.78 -8.07
N SER A 73 -9.73 19.79 -7.96
CA SER A 73 -8.57 20.01 -8.81
C SER A 73 -7.36 20.36 -7.96
N ILE A 74 -6.26 19.67 -8.19
CA ILE A 74 -5.02 19.85 -7.45
C ILE A 74 -3.87 19.99 -8.44
N GLU A 75 -3.24 21.16 -8.45
CA GLU A 75 -2.08 21.39 -9.31
C GLU A 75 -0.95 20.39 -8.97
N GLY A 76 -0.44 19.70 -9.98
CA GLY A 76 0.65 18.73 -9.84
C GLY A 76 0.21 17.34 -9.39
N ALA A 77 -1.09 17.09 -9.17
CA ALA A 77 -1.65 15.78 -8.89
C ALA A 77 -2.68 15.36 -9.93
N MET A 78 -2.89 14.07 -10.05
CA MET A 78 -4.00 13.51 -10.84
C MET A 78 -5.15 13.18 -9.88
N VAL A 79 -6.38 13.60 -10.25
CA VAL A 79 -7.57 13.38 -9.43
C VAL A 79 -8.48 12.36 -10.12
N PHE A 80 -8.93 11.37 -9.37
CA PHE A 80 -9.81 10.29 -9.83
C PHE A 80 -11.02 10.20 -8.91
N GLN A 81 -12.17 9.77 -9.45
CA GLN A 81 -13.41 9.61 -8.70
C GLN A 81 -13.71 8.16 -8.33
N ASP A 82 -13.10 7.20 -8.99
CA ASP A 82 -13.34 5.77 -8.76
C ASP A 82 -12.08 4.90 -8.97
N VAL A 83 -12.15 3.67 -8.48
CA VAL A 83 -11.05 2.70 -8.57
C VAL A 83 -10.80 2.28 -10.02
N GLU A 84 -11.83 2.12 -10.83
CA GLU A 84 -11.71 1.63 -12.21
C GLU A 84 -10.86 2.55 -13.07
N THR A 85 -11.07 3.86 -12.97
CA THR A 85 -10.27 4.84 -13.72
C THR A 85 -8.80 4.88 -13.24
N VAL A 86 -8.55 4.64 -11.96
CA VAL A 86 -7.18 4.47 -11.45
C VAL A 86 -6.52 3.24 -12.05
N LEU A 87 -7.24 2.10 -12.08
CA LEU A 87 -6.71 0.86 -12.63
C LEU A 87 -6.45 0.96 -14.13
N ASP A 88 -7.32 1.63 -14.89
CA ASP A 88 -7.13 1.90 -16.31
C ASP A 88 -5.88 2.75 -16.55
N TRP A 89 -5.69 3.79 -15.76
CA TRP A 89 -4.47 4.59 -15.80
C TRP A 89 -3.24 3.74 -15.47
N TYR A 90 -3.30 2.94 -14.41
CA TYR A 90 -2.19 2.10 -13.97
C TYR A 90 -1.75 1.08 -15.04
N GLN A 91 -2.67 0.52 -15.83
CA GLN A 91 -2.34 -0.44 -16.88
C GLN A 91 -1.35 0.15 -17.91
N ASN A 92 -1.41 1.45 -18.15
CA ASN A 92 -0.56 2.15 -19.12
C ASN A 92 0.73 2.71 -18.50
N GLN A 93 1.03 2.37 -17.23
CA GLN A 93 2.24 2.81 -16.53
C GLN A 93 3.24 1.67 -16.39
N ASP A 94 4.50 2.00 -16.23
CA ASP A 94 5.60 1.06 -15.94
C ASP A 94 6.07 1.10 -14.48
N LYS A 95 5.40 1.91 -13.64
CA LYS A 95 5.72 2.15 -12.23
C LYS A 95 4.85 1.31 -11.30
N ASN A 96 5.35 1.06 -10.09
CA ASN A 96 4.50 0.60 -9.01
C ASN A 96 3.51 1.69 -8.59
N LEU A 97 2.35 1.25 -8.11
CA LEU A 97 1.36 2.10 -7.47
C LEU A 97 1.32 1.77 -5.98
N TYR A 98 1.65 2.76 -5.15
CA TYR A 98 1.61 2.63 -3.69
C TYR A 98 0.35 3.29 -3.14
N ILE A 99 -0.50 2.49 -2.50
CA ILE A 99 -1.70 2.95 -1.80
C ILE A 99 -1.28 3.33 -0.38
N ILE A 100 -1.42 4.60 -0.01
CA ILE A 100 -0.89 5.13 1.25
C ILE A 100 -1.95 5.58 2.25
N GLY A 101 -3.21 5.36 1.95
CA GLY A 101 -4.32 5.58 2.89
C GLY A 101 -5.35 6.59 2.38
N GLY A 102 -6.34 6.89 3.17
CA GLY A 102 -6.62 6.36 4.52
C GLY A 102 -7.40 5.06 4.54
N LYS A 103 -8.07 4.83 5.67
CA LYS A 103 -8.82 3.61 5.97
C LYS A 103 -9.70 3.13 4.80
N GLN A 104 -10.55 3.99 4.27
CA GLN A 104 -11.46 3.65 3.17
C GLN A 104 -10.72 3.31 1.87
N ILE A 105 -9.60 3.97 1.61
CA ILE A 105 -8.81 3.74 0.40
C ILE A 105 -8.13 2.37 0.47
N PHE A 106 -7.62 1.96 1.61
CA PHE A 106 -7.10 0.60 1.80
C PHE A 106 -8.17 -0.46 1.51
N GLN A 107 -9.40 -0.28 2.03
CA GLN A 107 -10.51 -1.20 1.77
C GLN A 107 -10.88 -1.29 0.29
N LEU A 108 -10.97 -0.15 -0.40
CA LEU A 108 -11.33 -0.10 -1.82
C LEU A 108 -10.31 -0.80 -2.71
N PHE A 109 -9.02 -0.73 -2.37
CA PHE A 109 -7.95 -1.33 -3.17
C PHE A 109 -7.56 -2.75 -2.76
N GLU A 110 -8.07 -3.25 -1.64
CA GLU A 110 -7.73 -4.60 -1.15
C GLU A 110 -7.77 -5.70 -2.24
N PRO A 111 -8.82 -5.82 -3.07
CA PRO A 111 -8.89 -6.86 -4.09
C PRO A 111 -7.80 -6.81 -5.15
N TYR A 112 -7.16 -5.64 -5.32
CA TYR A 112 -6.21 -5.37 -6.39
C TYR A 112 -4.75 -5.34 -5.91
N LEU A 113 -4.52 -5.50 -4.60
CA LEU A 113 -3.18 -5.43 -4.03
C LEU A 113 -2.40 -6.71 -4.29
N ASP A 114 -1.17 -6.56 -4.75
CA ASP A 114 -0.20 -7.65 -4.93
C ASP A 114 0.62 -7.88 -3.66
N GLU A 115 0.99 -6.79 -2.98
CA GLU A 115 1.87 -6.81 -1.81
C GLU A 115 1.42 -5.80 -0.76
N LEU A 116 1.84 -6.05 0.50
CA LEU A 116 1.72 -5.12 1.61
C LEU A 116 3.09 -4.84 2.19
N ILE A 117 3.34 -3.59 2.58
CA ILE A 117 4.50 -3.17 3.37
C ILE A 117 3.95 -2.52 4.64
N VAL A 118 4.09 -3.22 5.75
CA VAL A 118 3.48 -2.84 7.02
C VAL A 118 4.57 -2.57 8.04
N THR A 119 4.62 -1.36 8.57
CA THR A 119 5.44 -1.04 9.73
C THR A 119 4.63 -1.27 11.00
N GLN A 120 5.07 -2.24 11.80
CA GLN A 120 4.53 -2.51 13.13
C GLN A 120 5.32 -1.72 14.17
N ILE A 121 4.72 -0.71 14.77
CA ILE A 121 5.33 0.10 15.83
C ILE A 121 5.08 -0.61 17.16
N HIS A 122 6.14 -0.91 17.90
CA HIS A 122 6.09 -1.64 19.17
C HIS A 122 5.74 -0.70 20.34
N ALA A 123 4.60 -0.06 20.23
CA ALA A 123 4.05 0.86 21.23
C ALA A 123 2.52 0.92 21.10
N LYS A 124 1.89 1.48 22.13
CA LYS A 124 0.51 1.93 22.09
C LYS A 124 0.50 3.45 22.07
N VAL A 125 -0.16 4.03 21.11
CA VAL A 125 -0.27 5.48 20.96
C VAL A 125 -1.72 5.91 21.02
N ASP A 126 -1.95 7.14 21.41
CA ASP A 126 -3.27 7.74 21.32
C ASP A 126 -3.61 8.10 19.88
N GLY A 127 -4.73 7.60 19.38
CA GLY A 127 -5.18 7.83 18.01
C GLY A 127 -6.68 7.65 17.86
N ASP A 128 -7.21 8.17 16.76
CA ASP A 128 -8.63 8.17 16.44
C ASP A 128 -8.97 7.36 15.19
N THR A 129 -7.96 6.95 14.44
CA THR A 129 -8.12 6.22 13.18
C THR A 129 -7.36 4.92 13.24
N HIS A 130 -8.06 3.81 12.95
CA HIS A 130 -7.51 2.46 12.94
C HIS A 130 -7.50 1.90 11.51
N PHE A 131 -6.57 0.98 11.25
CA PHE A 131 -6.59 0.18 10.02
C PHE A 131 -7.93 -0.57 9.92
N PRO A 132 -8.52 -0.73 8.71
CA PRO A 132 -9.85 -1.34 8.57
C PRO A 132 -9.87 -2.79 9.04
N GLU A 133 -10.79 -3.12 9.94
CA GLU A 133 -10.97 -4.47 10.48
C GLU A 133 -11.45 -5.45 9.41
N GLU A 134 -12.19 -4.96 8.42
CA GLU A 134 -12.73 -5.76 7.32
C GLU A 134 -11.69 -6.13 6.27
N PHE A 135 -10.49 -5.54 6.33
CA PHE A 135 -9.40 -5.86 5.41
C PHE A 135 -8.86 -7.26 5.70
N ASP A 136 -8.91 -8.15 4.71
CA ASP A 136 -8.47 -9.53 4.86
C ASP A 136 -6.94 -9.67 4.79
N LEU A 137 -6.28 -9.49 5.92
CA LEU A 137 -4.83 -9.70 6.04
C LEU A 137 -4.42 -11.16 5.86
N THR A 138 -5.36 -12.12 6.01
CA THR A 138 -5.06 -13.56 5.87
C THR A 138 -4.82 -13.97 4.41
N ALA A 139 -5.25 -13.15 3.45
CA ALA A 139 -4.95 -13.34 2.03
C ALA A 139 -3.47 -13.09 1.68
N PHE A 140 -2.68 -12.61 2.63
CA PHE A 140 -1.27 -12.29 2.44
C PHE A 140 -0.40 -13.08 3.42
N GLU A 141 0.81 -13.41 3.00
CA GLU A 141 1.83 -14.05 3.83
C GLU A 141 3.07 -13.18 3.96
N THR A 142 3.68 -13.18 5.14
CA THR A 142 4.92 -12.44 5.38
C THR A 142 6.10 -13.19 4.73
N VAL A 143 6.81 -12.52 3.85
CA VAL A 143 7.95 -13.08 3.12
C VAL A 143 9.29 -12.54 3.61
N ALA A 144 9.31 -11.39 4.24
CA ALA A 144 10.50 -10.79 4.85
C ALA A 144 10.11 -9.80 5.95
N SER A 145 11.03 -9.53 6.85
CA SER A 145 10.88 -8.49 7.86
C SER A 145 12.23 -7.89 8.27
N ASN A 146 12.22 -6.61 8.63
CA ASN A 146 13.38 -5.88 9.16
C ASN A 146 13.00 -5.17 10.45
N SER A 147 13.76 -5.37 11.52
CA SER A 147 13.51 -4.74 12.81
C SER A 147 14.48 -3.60 13.09
N PHE A 148 13.97 -2.55 13.70
CA PHE A 148 14.68 -1.33 14.06
C PHE A 148 14.51 -1.05 15.54
N THR A 149 15.60 -0.76 16.22
CA THR A 149 15.58 -0.41 17.64
C THR A 149 15.43 1.10 17.81
N LYS A 150 14.68 1.51 18.82
CA LYS A 150 14.57 2.92 19.21
C LYS A 150 15.95 3.52 19.47
N ASP A 151 16.07 4.80 19.18
CA ASP A 151 17.29 5.57 19.41
C ASP A 151 16.94 7.02 19.80
N GLU A 152 17.93 7.91 19.83
CA GLU A 152 17.73 9.32 20.19
C GLU A 152 16.76 10.05 19.26
N LYS A 153 16.60 9.61 17.99
CA LYS A 153 15.74 10.23 16.98
C LYS A 153 14.42 9.47 16.80
N ASN A 154 14.40 8.18 17.11
CA ASN A 154 13.26 7.29 16.90
C ASN A 154 12.76 6.79 18.26
N ALA A 155 11.59 7.28 18.68
CA ALA A 155 11.05 7.06 20.02
C ALA A 155 10.64 5.60 20.31
N TYR A 156 10.41 4.78 19.28
CA TYR A 156 9.89 3.43 19.40
C TYR A 156 10.68 2.44 18.58
N ASP A 157 10.76 1.19 19.05
CA ASP A 157 11.13 0.05 18.21
C ASP A 157 10.06 -0.17 17.16
N PHE A 158 10.42 -0.64 15.98
CA PHE A 158 9.46 -1.01 14.96
C PHE A 158 10.01 -2.10 14.04
N THR A 159 9.09 -2.82 13.40
CA THR A 159 9.41 -3.87 12.42
C THR A 159 8.68 -3.58 11.13
N ILE A 160 9.40 -3.60 10.02
CA ILE A 160 8.82 -3.48 8.68
C ILE A 160 8.62 -4.89 8.14
N GLU A 161 7.39 -5.24 7.83
CA GLU A 161 7.01 -6.52 7.26
C GLU A 161 6.66 -6.36 5.79
N TYR A 162 7.19 -7.26 4.96
CA TYR A 162 6.86 -7.39 3.56
C TYR A 162 5.98 -8.61 3.38
N ARG A 163 4.78 -8.41 2.86
CA ARG A 163 3.80 -9.48 2.67
C ARG A 163 3.41 -9.57 1.20
N LYS A 164 3.24 -10.78 0.70
CA LYS A 164 2.74 -11.06 -0.65
C LYS A 164 1.37 -11.69 -0.58
N ARG A 165 0.55 -11.38 -1.59
CA ARG A 165 -0.72 -12.10 -1.76
C ARG A 165 -0.42 -13.59 -2.01
N LYS A 166 -1.11 -14.45 -1.29
CA LYS A 166 -1.05 -15.89 -1.51
C LYS A 166 -1.57 -16.24 -2.90
N GLU A 167 -0.93 -17.18 -3.57
CA GLU A 167 -1.47 -17.75 -4.81
C GLU A 167 -2.76 -18.49 -4.51
N ALA A 168 -3.75 -18.41 -5.42
CA ALA A 168 -4.98 -19.17 -5.28
C ALA A 168 -4.65 -20.66 -5.33
N GLU A 169 -5.10 -21.42 -4.33
CA GLU A 169 -5.02 -22.87 -4.36
C GLU A 169 -5.73 -23.36 -5.62
N GLY A 170 -5.01 -23.91 -6.58
CA GLY A 170 -5.56 -24.47 -7.83
C GLY A 170 -4.88 -24.02 -9.11
N SER A 171 -3.98 -23.06 -9.10
CA SER A 171 -3.29 -22.59 -10.31
C SER A 171 -2.22 -23.56 -10.84
N VAL A 172 -1.83 -24.56 -10.05
CA VAL A 172 -0.78 -25.53 -10.42
C VAL A 172 -1.31 -26.69 -11.27
N VAL A 173 -2.62 -26.95 -11.26
CA VAL A 173 -3.19 -28.17 -11.92
C VAL A 173 -3.49 -27.96 -13.40
N PHE A 174 -3.56 -26.70 -13.89
CA PHE A 174 -3.95 -26.45 -15.29
C PHE A 174 -2.77 -26.40 -16.27
N LEU A 175 -1.55 -26.22 -15.81
CA LEU A 175 -0.37 -26.17 -16.70
C LEU A 175 0.15 -27.58 -17.04
N ASP A 176 -0.02 -28.57 -16.18
CA ASP A 176 0.42 -29.95 -16.46
C ASP A 176 -0.52 -30.70 -17.41
N PHE A 177 -1.81 -30.32 -17.51
CA PHE A 177 -2.75 -31.00 -18.40
C PHE A 177 -2.61 -30.61 -19.88
N LEU A 178 -2.08 -29.44 -20.18
CA LEU A 178 -1.85 -28.98 -21.56
C LEU A 178 -0.55 -29.48 -22.16
N GLN A 179 0.42 -29.92 -21.34
CA GLN A 179 1.66 -30.54 -21.84
C GLN A 179 1.52 -32.04 -22.10
N LEU A 180 0.58 -32.74 -21.46
CA LEU A 180 0.35 -34.15 -21.66
C LEU A 180 -0.51 -34.48 -22.90
N SER A 181 -1.30 -33.55 -23.40
CA SER A 181 -2.10 -33.79 -24.62
C SER A 181 -1.33 -33.56 -25.92
N CYS A 182 -0.14 -33.00 -25.87
CA CYS A 182 0.68 -32.77 -27.08
C CYS A 182 1.63 -33.92 -27.43
N VAL A 183 1.78 -34.92 -26.55
CA VAL A 183 2.70 -36.05 -26.74
C VAL A 183 1.98 -37.28 -27.31
N LEU A 184 0.63 -37.31 -27.33
CA LEU A 184 -0.17 -38.46 -27.81
C LEU A 184 -0.68 -38.33 -29.24
N SER A 185 -0.27 -37.32 -29.99
CA SER A 185 -0.69 -37.14 -31.40
C SER A 185 0.42 -37.39 -32.43
N VAL A 186 1.52 -38.05 -32.03
CA VAL A 186 2.62 -38.43 -32.93
C VAL A 186 3.02 -39.90 -32.68
N LEU A 187 2.04 -40.81 -32.72
CA LEU A 187 2.27 -42.23 -32.95
C LEU A 187 1.17 -42.77 -33.84
#